data_7b9acf9a119c638d408f96df04252fbe
#
_entry.id   7b9acf9a119c638d408f96df04252fbe
#
_cell.length_a   1.000
_cell.length_b   1.000
_cell.length_c   1.000
_cell.angle_alpha   90.00
_cell.angle_beta   90.00
_cell.angle_gamma   90.00
#
_symmetry.space_group_name_H-M   'P 1'
#
loop_
_entity.id
_entity.type
_entity.pdbx_description
1 polymer ?
#
loop_
_entity_poly.entity_id
_entity_poly.type
_entity_poly.pdbx_seq_one_letter_code
_entity_poly.pdbx_strand_id
1 'polypeptide(L)'
;MVGSPAKAAVAGPRSVALIGPYGSGKSTLFEALMAAAGAPLKRPGDIRKRVVTTELRLGHCSFLADRWSILDCPGSVEFSYEMEGALAAVDLAIVVCEPTAGRASSVPLLLKALEEYRLPHLIFVNKIDTLAGSFDDTLAALQAYSKYPLAARQLPIREGDAVTGYIDVVSGRAYRYGANQGAEPIEIPSQLRDPEKQALDGLAEVLADQDDALLEKLIEEVAPTSAELYQQLRKDQASGTIVEVLLGSAARGQGILALWKTMRHDVPDAAETAAHRGVGAGEVPLVQIFKTVQAGKLSYGRIWRGVLLAGTSSAPGAPRACRQMSRQACRSY
;
A
#
# COMPACT_ATOMS: atom_id res chain seq x y z
N MET A 1 -23.75 -6.56 -34.59
CA MET A 1 -23.95 -6.86 -33.15
C MET A 1 -22.64 -6.50 -32.45
N VAL A 2 -22.63 -5.37 -31.78
CA VAL A 2 -21.49 -4.87 -31.02
C VAL A 2 -21.53 -5.61 -29.68
N GLY A 3 -20.55 -6.49 -29.45
CA GLY A 3 -20.42 -7.22 -28.20
C GLY A 3 -20.28 -6.26 -27.02
N SER A 4 -21.14 -6.38 -26.02
CA SER A 4 -20.98 -5.68 -24.74
C SER A 4 -19.58 -5.96 -24.19
N PRO A 5 -18.85 -4.94 -23.69
CA PRO A 5 -17.55 -5.18 -23.06
C PRO A 5 -17.78 -6.09 -21.85
N ALA A 6 -17.05 -7.19 -21.80
CA ALA A 6 -17.05 -8.10 -20.68
C ALA A 6 -16.82 -7.29 -19.39
N LYS A 7 -17.78 -7.35 -18.47
CA LYS A 7 -17.69 -6.72 -17.15
C LYS A 7 -16.42 -7.29 -16.50
N ALA A 8 -15.39 -6.46 -16.32
CA ALA A 8 -14.18 -6.89 -15.63
C ALA A 8 -14.59 -7.54 -14.31
N ALA A 9 -14.12 -8.76 -14.07
CA ALA A 9 -14.42 -9.47 -12.83
C ALA A 9 -13.97 -8.57 -11.67
N VAL A 10 -14.88 -8.29 -10.75
CA VAL A 10 -14.56 -7.52 -9.53
C VAL A 10 -13.53 -8.36 -8.77
N ALA A 11 -12.33 -7.86 -8.64
CA ALA A 11 -11.30 -8.54 -7.85
C ALA A 11 -11.79 -8.72 -6.41
N GLY A 12 -11.32 -9.78 -5.74
CA GLY A 12 -11.66 -10.06 -4.35
C GLY A 12 -11.37 -8.87 -3.42
N PRO A 13 -11.90 -8.88 -2.20
CA PRO A 13 -11.65 -7.80 -1.25
C PRO A 13 -10.16 -7.75 -0.88
N ARG A 14 -9.60 -6.54 -0.83
CA ARG A 14 -8.20 -6.29 -0.46
C ARG A 14 -8.11 -5.53 0.86
N SER A 15 -7.01 -5.74 1.56
CA SER A 15 -6.78 -5.15 2.86
C SER A 15 -5.33 -4.67 2.96
N VAL A 16 -5.12 -3.40 3.36
CA VAL A 16 -3.79 -2.82 3.51
C VAL A 16 -3.62 -2.17 4.88
N ALA A 17 -2.42 -2.27 5.45
CA ALA A 17 -2.05 -1.60 6.68
C ALA A 17 -1.14 -0.41 6.39
N LEU A 18 -1.46 0.76 6.94
CA LEU A 18 -0.57 1.90 6.95
C LEU A 18 0.28 1.84 8.21
N ILE A 19 1.57 1.65 8.05
CA ILE A 19 2.56 1.61 9.13
C ILE A 19 3.63 2.68 8.90
N GLY A 20 4.37 3.01 9.92
CA GLY A 20 5.42 4.02 9.77
C GLY A 20 5.72 4.71 11.10
N PRO A 21 6.81 5.48 11.18
CA PRO A 21 7.18 6.20 12.39
C PRO A 21 6.11 7.20 12.84
N TYR A 22 6.20 7.58 14.12
CA TYR A 22 5.40 8.68 14.64
C TYR A 22 5.65 9.95 13.82
N GLY A 23 4.56 10.65 13.48
CA GLY A 23 4.62 11.90 12.72
C GLY A 23 4.78 11.74 11.21
N SER A 24 4.96 10.55 10.65
CA SER A 24 5.11 10.33 9.19
C SER A 24 3.87 10.68 8.36
N GLY A 25 2.71 10.89 8.99
CA GLY A 25 1.47 11.30 8.32
C GLY A 25 0.57 10.15 7.88
N LYS A 26 0.68 8.96 8.51
CA LYS A 26 -0.19 7.80 8.26
C LYS A 26 -1.68 8.12 8.31
N SER A 27 -2.12 8.74 9.41
CA SER A 27 -3.53 9.07 9.60
C SER A 27 -4.02 10.12 8.59
N THR A 28 -3.16 11.04 8.17
CA THR A 28 -3.47 11.97 7.07
C THR A 28 -3.57 11.23 5.75
N LEU A 29 -2.69 10.26 5.50
CA LEU A 29 -2.75 9.41 4.30
C LEU A 29 -4.02 8.54 4.31
N PHE A 30 -4.37 7.95 5.44
CA PHE A 30 -5.62 7.21 5.60
C PHE A 30 -6.83 8.06 5.21
N GLU A 31 -6.91 9.28 5.73
CA GLU A 31 -8.01 10.21 5.43
C GLU A 31 -8.03 10.64 3.96
N ALA A 32 -6.85 10.89 3.38
CA ALA A 32 -6.73 11.24 1.97
C ALA A 32 -7.16 10.08 1.04
N LEU A 33 -6.77 8.85 1.36
CA LEU A 33 -7.20 7.65 0.62
C LEU A 33 -8.71 7.45 0.72
N MET A 34 -9.28 7.53 1.92
CA MET A 34 -10.72 7.39 2.12
C MET A 34 -11.51 8.48 1.40
N ALA A 35 -11.04 9.73 1.43
CA ALA A 35 -11.66 10.85 0.72
C ALA A 35 -11.61 10.66 -0.79
N ALA A 36 -10.48 10.22 -1.36
CA ALA A 36 -10.34 9.94 -2.79
C ALA A 36 -11.25 8.80 -3.27
N ALA A 37 -11.57 7.85 -2.39
CA ALA A 37 -12.54 6.79 -2.65
C ALA A 37 -14.01 7.21 -2.43
N GLY A 38 -14.28 8.48 -2.09
CA GLY A 38 -15.63 8.97 -1.82
C GLY A 38 -16.26 8.37 -0.55
N ALA A 39 -15.48 7.75 0.33
CA ALA A 39 -15.99 7.13 1.53
C ALA A 39 -16.34 8.20 2.59
N PRO A 40 -17.52 8.12 3.21
CA PRO A 40 -17.89 9.07 4.24
C PRO A 40 -17.04 8.83 5.49
N LEU A 41 -16.07 9.70 5.74
CA LEU A 41 -15.40 9.75 7.02
C LEU A 41 -16.41 10.23 8.05
N LYS A 42 -16.84 9.34 8.96
CA LYS A 42 -17.51 9.79 10.17
C LYS A 42 -16.49 10.68 10.88
N ARG A 43 -16.73 11.99 10.90
CA ARG A 43 -15.85 12.95 11.56
C ARG A 43 -15.67 12.53 13.02
N PRO A 44 -14.49 12.07 13.44
CA PRO A 44 -14.16 12.05 14.84
C PRO A 44 -14.10 13.52 15.26
N GLY A 45 -14.69 13.89 16.37
CA GLY A 45 -14.64 15.27 16.84
C GLY A 45 -13.21 15.78 16.82
N ASP A 46 -13.03 16.90 16.16
CA ASP A 46 -11.86 17.77 16.09
C ASP A 46 -10.49 17.07 16.00
N ILE A 47 -10.19 16.54 14.81
CA ILE A 47 -8.94 15.85 14.46
C ILE A 47 -7.69 16.73 14.75
N ARG A 48 -7.83 18.05 14.76
CA ARG A 48 -6.74 19.00 15.04
C ARG A 48 -6.15 18.87 16.45
N LYS A 49 -6.82 18.17 17.38
CA LYS A 49 -6.36 17.99 18.77
C LYS A 49 -5.74 16.61 19.05
N ARG A 50 -5.80 15.64 18.15
CA ARG A 50 -5.18 14.32 18.35
C ARG A 50 -3.76 14.31 17.80
N VAL A 51 -2.81 14.61 18.65
CA VAL A 51 -1.36 14.56 18.32
C VAL A 51 -0.86 13.12 18.18
N VAL A 52 -1.53 12.13 18.77
CA VAL A 52 -1.14 10.72 18.79
C VAL A 52 -2.32 9.82 18.49
N THR A 53 -2.17 8.90 17.54
CA THR A 53 -3.10 7.79 17.32
C THR A 53 -2.66 6.63 18.20
N THR A 54 -3.47 6.26 19.19
CA THR A 54 -3.18 5.19 20.15
C THR A 54 -3.86 3.88 19.83
N GLU A 55 -4.83 3.88 18.93
CA GLU A 55 -5.62 2.71 18.55
C GLU A 55 -5.63 2.51 17.04
N LEU A 56 -5.66 1.25 16.62
CA LEU A 56 -5.88 0.86 15.24
C LEU A 56 -7.22 1.42 14.73
N ARG A 57 -7.20 2.13 13.61
CA ARG A 57 -8.41 2.59 12.91
C ARG A 57 -8.64 1.74 11.67
N LEU A 58 -9.87 1.36 11.42
CA LEU A 58 -10.29 0.58 10.25
C LEU A 58 -11.25 1.41 9.40
N GLY A 59 -10.97 1.51 8.12
CA GLY A 59 -11.83 2.11 7.12
C GLY A 59 -12.16 1.13 6.00
N HIS A 60 -13.42 1.16 5.55
CA HIS A 60 -13.87 0.41 4.39
C HIS A 60 -14.31 1.35 3.29
N CYS A 61 -13.91 1.07 2.07
CA CYS A 61 -14.30 1.86 0.91
C CYS A 61 -14.37 0.99 -0.35
N SER A 62 -14.92 1.57 -1.41
CA SER A 62 -14.82 1.02 -2.76
C SER A 62 -14.11 2.02 -3.64
N PHE A 63 -13.10 1.57 -4.37
CA PHE A 63 -12.40 2.36 -5.35
C PHE A 63 -12.42 1.66 -6.70
N LEU A 64 -13.01 2.30 -7.71
CA LEU A 64 -13.22 1.74 -9.06
C LEU A 64 -13.84 0.33 -9.05
N ALA A 65 -14.88 0.14 -8.22
CA ALA A 65 -15.62 -1.10 -7.97
C ALA A 65 -14.89 -2.17 -7.15
N ASP A 66 -13.60 -2.05 -6.88
CA ASP A 66 -12.88 -2.95 -5.99
C ASP A 66 -13.15 -2.57 -4.52
N ARG A 67 -13.27 -3.57 -3.65
CA ARG A 67 -13.52 -3.38 -2.21
C ARG A 67 -12.22 -3.37 -1.43
N TRP A 68 -12.08 -2.38 -0.54
CA TRP A 68 -10.87 -2.14 0.23
C TRP A 68 -11.15 -2.01 1.72
N SER A 69 -10.24 -2.56 2.51
CA SER A 69 -10.13 -2.31 3.94
C SER A 69 -8.77 -1.69 4.22
N ILE A 70 -8.75 -0.49 4.81
CA ILE A 70 -7.52 0.22 5.14
C ILE A 70 -7.40 0.28 6.66
N LEU A 71 -6.26 -0.15 7.19
CA LEU A 71 -5.93 -0.15 8.61
C LEU A 71 -4.88 0.92 8.88
N ASP A 72 -5.22 1.94 9.66
CA ASP A 72 -4.29 2.98 10.12
C ASP A 72 -3.71 2.56 11.46
N CYS A 73 -2.44 2.14 11.46
CA CYS A 73 -1.77 1.64 12.66
C CYS A 73 -1.11 2.77 13.46
N PRO A 74 -1.09 2.67 14.80
CA PRO A 74 -0.33 3.60 15.63
C PRO A 74 1.16 3.60 15.26
N GLY A 75 1.79 4.78 15.31
CA GLY A 75 3.21 4.93 14.95
C GLY A 75 4.17 4.93 16.14
N SER A 76 3.66 4.84 17.36
CA SER A 76 4.48 4.74 18.57
C SER A 76 4.83 3.30 18.86
N VAL A 77 6.08 3.05 19.26
CA VAL A 77 6.60 1.71 19.63
C VAL A 77 5.79 1.09 20.77
N GLU A 78 5.24 1.90 21.66
CA GLU A 78 4.39 1.45 22.78
C GLU A 78 3.12 0.73 22.34
N PHE A 79 2.68 0.95 21.08
CA PHE A 79 1.49 0.35 20.48
C PHE A 79 1.83 -0.65 19.36
N SER A 80 3.05 -1.21 19.34
CA SER A 80 3.48 -2.21 18.35
C SER A 80 2.55 -3.42 18.28
N TYR A 81 1.95 -3.82 19.38
CA TYR A 81 0.97 -4.90 19.46
C TYR A 81 -0.24 -4.69 18.52
N GLU A 82 -0.76 -3.47 18.43
CA GLU A 82 -1.86 -3.13 17.50
C GLU A 82 -1.42 -3.27 16.03
N MET A 83 -0.17 -2.93 15.75
CA MET A 83 0.43 -3.08 14.41
C MET A 83 0.60 -4.58 14.06
N GLU A 84 1.12 -5.39 14.96
CA GLU A 84 1.32 -6.83 14.73
C GLU A 84 0.01 -7.54 14.38
N GLY A 85 -1.06 -7.24 15.13
CA GLY A 85 -2.39 -7.75 14.82
C GLY A 85 -2.84 -7.36 13.41
N ALA A 86 -2.63 -6.10 13.01
CA ALA A 86 -2.96 -5.61 11.67
C ALA A 86 -2.16 -6.33 10.58
N LEU A 87 -0.82 -6.45 10.74
CA LEU A 87 0.06 -7.12 9.77
C LEU A 87 -0.34 -8.58 9.52
N ALA A 88 -0.81 -9.25 10.57
CA ALA A 88 -1.30 -10.61 10.43
C ALA A 88 -2.59 -10.73 9.58
N ALA A 89 -3.34 -9.63 9.39
CA ALA A 89 -4.67 -9.65 8.78
C ALA A 89 -4.78 -8.93 7.43
N VAL A 90 -3.67 -8.40 6.89
CA VAL A 90 -3.68 -7.64 5.63
C VAL A 90 -2.98 -8.36 4.50
N ASP A 91 -3.23 -7.90 3.29
CA ASP A 91 -2.65 -8.45 2.05
C ASP A 91 -1.32 -7.75 1.71
N LEU A 92 -1.16 -6.48 2.12
CA LEU A 92 0.02 -5.68 1.91
C LEU A 92 0.17 -4.62 3.00
N ALA A 93 1.41 -4.23 3.33
CA ALA A 93 1.68 -3.07 4.17
C ALA A 93 2.19 -1.88 3.34
N ILE A 94 1.80 -0.67 3.75
CA ILE A 94 2.34 0.58 3.21
C ILE A 94 3.16 1.24 4.29
N VAL A 95 4.48 1.27 4.09
CA VAL A 95 5.41 1.96 5.00
C VAL A 95 5.42 3.45 4.65
N VAL A 96 4.84 4.26 5.53
CA VAL A 96 4.78 5.71 5.34
C VAL A 96 5.96 6.36 6.05
N CYS A 97 6.85 7.00 5.29
CA CYS A 97 8.02 7.68 5.81
C CYS A 97 8.13 9.12 5.29
N GLU A 98 9.03 9.91 5.85
CA GLU A 98 9.30 11.28 5.40
C GLU A 98 10.50 11.30 4.43
N PRO A 99 10.59 12.29 3.52
CA PRO A 99 11.63 12.38 2.50
C PRO A 99 12.94 12.95 3.09
N THR A 100 13.37 12.43 4.23
CA THR A 100 14.56 12.91 4.94
C THR A 100 15.43 11.73 5.31
N ALA A 101 16.63 11.66 4.74
CA ALA A 101 17.59 10.59 5.00
C ALA A 101 17.83 10.36 6.51
N GLY A 102 17.92 11.42 7.31
CA GLY A 102 18.09 11.33 8.76
C GLY A 102 16.94 10.67 9.51
N ARG A 103 15.75 10.57 8.91
CA ARG A 103 14.58 9.87 9.48
C ARG A 103 14.40 8.44 8.97
N ALA A 104 15.18 8.02 7.99
CA ALA A 104 15.19 6.64 7.53
C ALA A 104 15.56 5.66 8.66
N SER A 105 16.38 6.07 9.62
CA SER A 105 16.78 5.27 10.79
C SER A 105 15.62 4.85 11.70
N SER A 106 14.43 5.42 11.56
CA SER A 106 13.23 5.02 12.30
C SER A 106 12.42 3.91 11.59
N VAL A 107 12.83 3.50 10.40
CA VAL A 107 12.13 2.49 9.57
C VAL A 107 12.61 1.04 9.79
N PRO A 108 13.88 0.76 10.22
CA PRO A 108 14.42 -0.61 10.25
C PRO A 108 13.60 -1.60 11.08
N LEU A 109 13.09 -1.18 12.24
CA LEU A 109 12.26 -2.04 13.08
C LEU A 109 10.95 -2.46 12.39
N LEU A 110 10.39 -1.56 11.57
CA LEU A 110 9.18 -1.85 10.80
C LEU A 110 9.48 -2.82 9.66
N LEU A 111 10.57 -2.61 8.93
CA LEU A 111 10.99 -3.51 7.84
C LEU A 111 11.28 -4.90 8.39
N LYS A 112 11.96 -5.01 9.54
CA LYS A 112 12.20 -6.28 10.20
C LYS A 112 10.89 -7.01 10.56
N ALA A 113 9.91 -6.31 11.12
CA ALA A 113 8.60 -6.90 11.39
C ALA A 113 7.91 -7.41 10.12
N LEU A 114 7.98 -6.65 9.02
CA LEU A 114 7.43 -7.09 7.73
C LEU A 114 8.11 -8.35 7.18
N GLU A 115 9.42 -8.45 7.33
CA GLU A 115 10.19 -9.66 6.97
C GLU A 115 9.77 -10.87 7.81
N GLU A 116 9.60 -10.71 9.12
CA GLU A 116 9.14 -11.77 10.02
C GLU A 116 7.74 -12.29 9.63
N TYR A 117 6.84 -11.40 9.27
CA TYR A 117 5.50 -11.75 8.76
C TYR A 117 5.49 -12.20 7.29
N ARG A 118 6.63 -12.10 6.57
CA ARG A 118 6.71 -12.33 5.11
C ARG A 118 5.60 -11.58 4.36
N LEU A 119 5.34 -10.36 4.79
CA LEU A 119 4.27 -9.55 4.24
C LEU A 119 4.81 -8.65 3.12
N PRO A 120 4.28 -8.75 1.90
CA PRO A 120 4.60 -7.81 0.84
C PRO A 120 4.33 -6.37 1.30
N HIS A 121 5.20 -5.46 0.93
CA HIS A 121 5.05 -4.06 1.33
C HIS A 121 5.57 -3.10 0.27
N LEU A 122 5.04 -1.90 0.26
CA LEU A 122 5.57 -0.78 -0.50
C LEU A 122 5.90 0.39 0.44
N ILE A 123 6.73 1.31 -0.03
CA ILE A 123 7.08 2.52 0.69
C ILE A 123 6.37 3.71 0.04
N PHE A 124 5.68 4.50 0.84
CA PHE A 124 5.14 5.79 0.43
C PHE A 124 5.91 6.91 1.11
N VAL A 125 6.77 7.59 0.34
CA VAL A 125 7.51 8.76 0.81
C VAL A 125 6.55 9.95 0.85
N ASN A 126 6.01 10.19 2.05
CA ASN A 126 5.04 11.24 2.31
C ASN A 126 5.72 12.58 2.59
N LYS A 127 4.97 13.67 2.55
CA LYS A 127 5.48 15.03 2.76
C LYS A 127 6.55 15.43 1.75
N ILE A 128 6.41 14.99 0.50
CA ILE A 128 7.38 15.29 -0.56
C ILE A 128 7.56 16.80 -0.79
N ASP A 129 6.59 17.59 -0.37
CA ASP A 129 6.65 19.04 -0.33
C ASP A 129 7.68 19.62 0.65
N THR A 130 8.24 18.78 1.52
CA THR A 130 9.34 19.15 2.45
C THR A 130 10.69 18.56 2.03
N LEU A 131 10.79 17.95 0.84
CA LEU A 131 12.03 17.36 0.35
C LEU A 131 13.11 18.42 0.19
N ALA A 132 14.11 18.37 1.06
CA ALA A 132 15.35 19.15 0.95
C ALA A 132 16.46 18.23 0.41
N GLY A 133 17.02 18.55 -0.75
CA GLY A 133 18.06 17.72 -1.38
C GLY A 133 17.50 16.75 -2.43
N SER A 134 18.27 15.71 -2.77
CA SER A 134 17.90 14.73 -3.78
C SER A 134 16.92 13.68 -3.25
N PHE A 135 16.04 13.22 -4.11
CA PHE A 135 15.21 12.05 -3.80
C PHE A 135 16.03 10.77 -3.76
N ASP A 136 17.11 10.71 -4.56
CA ASP A 136 18.02 9.56 -4.59
C ASP A 136 18.73 9.37 -3.26
N ASP A 137 19.07 10.46 -2.53
CA ASP A 137 19.63 10.36 -1.18
C ASP A 137 18.65 9.70 -0.21
N THR A 138 17.34 9.99 -0.38
CA THR A 138 16.28 9.34 0.42
C THR A 138 16.17 7.86 0.07
N LEU A 139 16.22 7.50 -1.22
CA LEU A 139 16.17 6.11 -1.68
C LEU A 139 17.39 5.33 -1.18
N ALA A 140 18.60 5.89 -1.32
CA ALA A 140 19.84 5.27 -0.85
C ALA A 140 19.82 5.04 0.67
N ALA A 141 19.33 6.01 1.45
CA ALA A 141 19.17 5.87 2.89
C ALA A 141 18.16 4.80 3.29
N LEU A 142 17.06 4.65 2.54
CA LEU A 142 16.05 3.59 2.76
C LEU A 142 16.59 2.23 2.33
N GLN A 143 17.33 2.15 1.20
CA GLN A 143 17.94 0.92 0.70
C GLN A 143 18.93 0.32 1.71
N ALA A 144 19.66 1.16 2.45
CA ALA A 144 20.59 0.69 3.48
C ALA A 144 19.91 -0.14 4.58
N TYR A 145 18.60 -0.03 4.75
CA TYR A 145 17.82 -0.76 5.74
C TYR A 145 16.88 -1.81 5.14
N SER A 146 16.67 -1.80 3.84
CA SER A 146 15.84 -2.78 3.15
C SER A 146 16.68 -3.98 2.73
N LYS A 147 16.19 -5.18 3.05
CA LYS A 147 16.76 -6.44 2.56
C LYS A 147 16.55 -6.63 1.06
N TYR A 148 15.45 -6.10 0.56
CA TYR A 148 15.03 -6.24 -0.83
C TYR A 148 15.35 -4.96 -1.62
N PRO A 149 15.61 -5.06 -2.92
CA PRO A 149 15.85 -3.89 -3.75
C PRO A 149 14.64 -2.98 -3.77
N LEU A 150 14.91 -1.66 -3.71
CA LEU A 150 13.87 -0.65 -3.83
C LEU A 150 13.65 -0.29 -5.29
N ALA A 151 12.42 -0.43 -5.76
CA ALA A 151 11.99 -0.09 -7.11
C ALA A 151 11.29 1.29 -7.10
N ALA A 152 11.98 2.34 -7.49
CA ALA A 152 11.39 3.67 -7.58
C ALA A 152 10.39 3.73 -8.74
N ARG A 153 9.10 3.85 -8.42
CA ARG A 153 8.02 3.97 -9.42
C ARG A 153 7.87 5.37 -9.97
N GLN A 154 8.37 6.35 -9.27
CA GLN A 154 8.15 7.75 -9.57
C GLN A 154 9.43 8.55 -9.39
N LEU A 155 9.70 9.42 -10.36
CA LEU A 155 10.77 10.42 -10.30
C LEU A 155 10.13 11.80 -10.04
N PRO A 156 10.52 12.55 -8.99
CA PRO A 156 9.93 13.85 -8.70
C PRO A 156 10.30 14.90 -9.75
N ILE A 157 9.32 15.70 -10.18
CA ILE A 157 9.52 16.91 -10.99
C ILE A 157 9.66 18.09 -10.03
N ARG A 158 10.73 18.85 -10.14
CA ARG A 158 11.01 20.00 -9.28
C ARG A 158 11.04 21.29 -10.06
N GLU A 159 10.50 22.34 -9.46
CA GLU A 159 10.64 23.73 -9.89
C GLU A 159 11.24 24.51 -8.70
N GLY A 160 12.52 24.81 -8.77
CA GLY A 160 13.30 25.31 -7.63
C GLY A 160 13.33 24.27 -6.50
N ASP A 161 12.95 24.68 -5.30
CA ASP A 161 12.91 23.79 -4.12
C ASP A 161 11.59 23.00 -4.01
N ALA A 162 10.57 23.31 -4.82
CA ALA A 162 9.28 22.69 -4.73
C ALA A 162 9.17 21.46 -5.65
N VAL A 163 8.58 20.38 -5.13
CA VAL A 163 8.13 19.24 -5.96
C VAL A 163 6.75 19.56 -6.52
N THR A 164 6.68 19.75 -7.84
CA THR A 164 5.47 20.17 -8.56
C THR A 164 4.76 19.05 -9.30
N GLY A 165 5.40 17.87 -9.39
CA GLY A 165 4.84 16.72 -10.11
C GLY A 165 5.72 15.49 -9.98
N TYR A 166 5.44 14.51 -10.83
CA TYR A 166 6.23 13.28 -10.93
C TYR A 166 6.20 12.70 -12.34
N ILE A 167 7.20 11.91 -12.66
CA ILE A 167 7.22 11.02 -13.83
C ILE A 167 6.96 9.60 -13.32
N ASP A 168 6.00 8.90 -13.90
CA ASP A 168 5.82 7.45 -13.70
C ASP A 168 6.85 6.73 -14.58
N VAL A 169 7.84 6.12 -13.94
CA VAL A 169 9.03 5.54 -14.60
C VAL A 169 8.65 4.44 -15.58
N VAL A 170 7.68 3.59 -15.25
CA VAL A 170 7.30 2.45 -16.09
C VAL A 170 6.55 2.88 -17.35
N SER A 171 5.65 3.87 -17.22
CA SER A 171 4.88 4.36 -18.38
C SER A 171 5.55 5.49 -19.14
N GLY A 172 6.63 6.09 -18.63
CA GLY A 172 7.26 7.27 -19.21
C GLY A 172 6.31 8.47 -19.31
N ARG A 173 5.38 8.61 -18.35
CA ARG A 173 4.39 9.71 -18.36
C ARG A 173 4.64 10.68 -17.22
N ALA A 174 4.70 11.95 -17.56
CA ALA A 174 4.85 13.01 -16.57
C ALA A 174 3.50 13.61 -16.17
N TYR A 175 3.40 13.95 -14.91
CA TYR A 175 2.20 14.52 -14.31
C TYR A 175 2.57 15.71 -13.41
N ARG A 176 1.81 16.80 -13.53
CA ARG A 176 1.87 17.94 -12.61
C ARG A 176 0.75 17.82 -11.58
N TYR A 177 1.06 18.08 -10.31
CA TYR A 177 0.04 18.09 -9.26
C TYR A 177 -0.95 19.24 -9.46
N GLY A 178 -2.23 18.94 -9.54
CA GLY A 178 -3.33 19.88 -9.65
C GLY A 178 -3.91 20.31 -8.30
N ALA A 179 -4.82 21.29 -8.33
CA ALA A 179 -5.41 21.87 -7.11
C ALA A 179 -6.37 20.93 -6.34
N ASN A 180 -6.95 19.92 -6.98
CA ASN A 180 -8.02 19.06 -6.40
C ASN A 180 -7.62 17.58 -6.33
N GLN A 181 -6.48 17.27 -5.74
CA GLN A 181 -5.95 15.89 -5.63
C GLN A 181 -5.70 15.20 -6.98
N GLY A 182 -5.99 15.85 -8.09
CA GLY A 182 -5.72 15.37 -9.42
C GLY A 182 -4.26 15.60 -9.82
N ALA A 183 -3.85 14.90 -10.86
CA ALA A 183 -2.58 15.15 -11.54
C ALA A 183 -2.88 15.31 -13.03
N GLU A 184 -2.39 16.39 -13.63
CA GLU A 184 -2.57 16.68 -15.04
C GLU A 184 -1.39 16.13 -15.84
N PRO A 185 -1.61 15.41 -16.95
CA PRO A 185 -0.52 14.94 -17.79
C PRO A 185 0.19 16.13 -18.42
N ILE A 186 1.50 16.08 -18.43
CA ILE A 186 2.38 17.06 -19.07
C ILE A 186 3.43 16.37 -19.92
N GLU A 187 4.11 17.10 -20.78
CA GLU A 187 5.32 16.59 -21.42
C GLU A 187 6.47 16.47 -20.42
N ILE A 188 7.32 15.46 -20.61
CA ILE A 188 8.52 15.29 -19.78
C ILE A 188 9.42 16.51 -19.98
N PRO A 189 9.78 17.27 -18.92
CA PRO A 189 10.72 18.36 -19.02
C PRO A 189 12.05 17.90 -19.64
N SER A 190 12.61 18.67 -20.56
CA SER A 190 13.79 18.26 -21.32
C SER A 190 14.97 17.84 -20.45
N GLN A 191 15.17 18.51 -19.31
CA GLN A 191 16.23 18.20 -18.34
C GLN A 191 15.99 16.88 -17.57
N LEU A 192 14.81 16.29 -17.64
CA LEU A 192 14.46 15.03 -16.93
C LEU A 192 14.39 13.83 -17.87
N ARG A 193 14.65 13.99 -19.16
CA ARG A 193 14.61 12.86 -20.12
C ARG A 193 15.72 11.84 -19.87
N ASP A 194 16.95 12.30 -19.63
CA ASP A 194 18.07 11.42 -19.32
C ASP A 194 17.92 10.78 -17.93
N PRO A 195 17.59 11.52 -16.85
CA PRO A 195 17.23 10.93 -15.56
C PRO A 195 16.07 9.92 -15.62
N GLU A 196 15.04 10.18 -16.41
CA GLU A 196 13.91 9.24 -16.57
C GLU A 196 14.38 7.95 -17.23
N LYS A 197 15.17 8.03 -18.29
CA LYS A 197 15.74 6.86 -18.96
C LYS A 197 16.64 6.07 -18.01
N GLN A 198 17.51 6.72 -17.26
CA GLN A 198 18.37 6.07 -16.26
C GLN A 198 17.55 5.36 -15.17
N ALA A 199 16.47 6.01 -14.71
CA ALA A 199 15.57 5.40 -13.72
C ALA A 199 14.83 4.18 -14.29
N LEU A 200 14.42 4.21 -15.57
CA LEU A 200 13.79 3.09 -16.25
C LEU A 200 14.78 1.92 -16.45
N ASP A 201 16.00 2.23 -16.91
CA ASP A 201 17.06 1.23 -17.10
C ASP A 201 17.39 0.54 -15.76
N GLY A 202 17.59 1.33 -14.68
CA GLY A 202 17.84 0.79 -13.34
C GLY A 202 16.67 -0.03 -12.78
N LEU A 203 15.42 0.36 -13.07
CA LEU A 203 14.25 -0.43 -12.70
C LEU A 203 14.22 -1.77 -13.47
N ALA A 204 14.53 -1.74 -14.77
CA ALA A 204 14.58 -2.94 -15.61
C ALA A 204 15.67 -3.92 -15.13
N GLU A 205 16.84 -3.41 -14.72
CA GLU A 205 17.92 -4.22 -14.13
C GLU A 205 17.46 -4.91 -12.83
N VAL A 206 16.84 -4.16 -11.91
CA VAL A 206 16.30 -4.73 -10.65
C VAL A 206 15.27 -5.84 -10.90
N LEU A 207 14.42 -5.69 -11.92
CA LEU A 207 13.41 -6.69 -12.28
C LEU A 207 14.02 -7.89 -13.02
N ALA A 208 15.05 -7.68 -13.82
CA ALA A 208 15.76 -8.73 -14.52
C ALA A 208 16.50 -9.68 -13.58
N ASP A 209 16.92 -9.23 -12.42
CA ASP A 209 17.49 -10.09 -11.38
C ASP A 209 16.51 -11.17 -10.87
N GLN A 210 15.22 -10.99 -11.12
CA GLN A 210 14.15 -11.89 -10.68
C GLN A 210 13.48 -12.66 -11.84
N ASP A 211 13.84 -12.37 -13.10
CA ASP A 211 13.20 -12.98 -14.28
C ASP A 211 14.18 -13.18 -15.43
N ASP A 212 14.47 -14.45 -15.74
CA ASP A 212 15.43 -14.83 -16.78
C ASP A 212 15.08 -14.27 -18.18
N ALA A 213 13.78 -14.14 -18.50
CA ALA A 213 13.36 -13.64 -19.81
C ALA A 213 13.61 -12.13 -19.96
N LEU A 214 13.47 -11.37 -18.86
CA LEU A 214 13.86 -9.96 -18.85
C LEU A 214 15.38 -9.81 -18.91
N LEU A 215 16.11 -10.66 -18.19
CA LEU A 215 17.58 -10.66 -18.21
C LEU A 215 18.12 -10.94 -19.61
N GLU A 216 17.57 -11.93 -20.31
CA GLU A 216 17.96 -12.25 -21.69
C GLU A 216 17.76 -11.05 -22.63
N LYS A 217 16.62 -10.36 -22.53
CA LYS A 217 16.37 -9.14 -23.31
C LYS A 217 17.37 -8.03 -23.04
N LEU A 218 17.73 -7.80 -21.77
CA LEU A 218 18.73 -6.78 -21.43
C LEU A 218 20.11 -7.12 -21.97
N ILE A 219 20.50 -8.42 -21.97
CA ILE A 219 21.76 -8.89 -22.56
C ILE A 219 21.76 -8.70 -24.08
N GLU A 220 20.61 -8.88 -24.72
CA GLU A 220 20.43 -8.65 -26.18
C GLU A 220 20.23 -7.16 -26.54
N GLU A 221 20.34 -6.25 -25.56
CA GLU A 221 20.09 -4.80 -25.70
C GLU A 221 18.67 -4.48 -26.21
N VAL A 222 17.69 -5.37 -25.94
CA VAL A 222 16.29 -5.18 -26.28
C VAL A 222 15.55 -4.58 -25.08
N ALA A 223 15.03 -3.36 -25.23
CA ALA A 223 14.29 -2.70 -24.17
C ALA A 223 12.99 -3.46 -23.83
N PRO A 224 12.73 -3.82 -22.57
CA PRO A 224 11.45 -4.39 -22.15
C PRO A 224 10.29 -3.42 -22.40
N THR A 225 9.13 -3.96 -22.73
CA THR A 225 7.91 -3.14 -22.85
C THR A 225 7.37 -2.76 -21.48
N SER A 226 6.64 -1.62 -21.39
CA SER A 226 5.99 -1.24 -20.14
C SER A 226 5.03 -2.31 -19.60
N ALA A 227 4.42 -3.11 -20.48
CA ALA A 227 3.52 -4.20 -20.08
C ALA A 227 4.28 -5.32 -19.34
N GLU A 228 5.46 -5.71 -19.85
CA GLU A 228 6.33 -6.71 -19.21
C GLU A 228 6.84 -6.21 -17.86
N LEU A 229 7.28 -4.95 -17.78
CA LEU A 229 7.72 -4.34 -16.54
C LEU A 229 6.59 -4.30 -15.49
N TYR A 230 5.36 -3.91 -15.85
CA TYR A 230 4.21 -3.94 -14.95
C TYR A 230 3.87 -5.36 -14.50
N GLN A 231 3.94 -6.34 -15.40
CA GLN A 231 3.67 -7.74 -15.05
C GLN A 231 4.69 -8.27 -14.03
N GLN A 232 5.98 -7.98 -14.27
CA GLN A 232 7.03 -8.42 -13.36
C GLN A 232 6.98 -7.70 -12.03
N LEU A 233 6.77 -6.37 -12.02
CA LEU A 233 6.56 -5.60 -10.80
C LEU A 233 5.46 -6.21 -9.92
N ARG A 234 4.30 -6.52 -10.51
CA ARG A 234 3.19 -7.15 -9.78
C ARG A 234 3.59 -8.50 -9.18
N LYS A 235 4.30 -9.34 -9.95
CA LYS A 235 4.77 -10.66 -9.51
C LYS A 235 5.74 -10.53 -8.34
N ASP A 236 6.72 -9.65 -8.46
CA ASP A 236 7.78 -9.45 -7.47
C ASP A 236 7.26 -8.75 -6.21
N GLN A 237 6.36 -7.78 -6.37
CA GLN A 237 5.66 -7.14 -5.26
C GLN A 237 4.81 -8.15 -4.47
N ALA A 238 4.07 -9.03 -5.15
CA ALA A 238 3.24 -10.04 -4.52
C ALA A 238 4.08 -11.12 -3.81
N SER A 239 5.25 -11.47 -4.35
CA SER A 239 6.21 -12.41 -3.72
C SER A 239 7.05 -11.76 -2.62
N GLY A 240 7.08 -10.43 -2.55
CA GLY A 240 7.88 -9.66 -1.59
C GLY A 240 9.38 -9.70 -1.89
N THR A 241 9.77 -9.89 -3.16
CA THR A 241 11.17 -9.88 -3.62
C THR A 241 11.70 -8.49 -3.96
N ILE A 242 10.79 -7.53 -4.17
CA ILE A 242 11.10 -6.12 -4.35
C ILE A 242 10.21 -5.26 -3.45
N VAL A 243 10.59 -3.99 -3.28
CA VAL A 243 9.80 -2.99 -2.56
C VAL A 243 9.59 -1.78 -3.45
N GLU A 244 8.36 -1.57 -3.89
CA GLU A 244 8.02 -0.40 -4.69
C GLU A 244 8.04 0.88 -3.85
N VAL A 245 8.58 1.96 -4.40
CA VAL A 245 8.64 3.26 -3.75
C VAL A 245 7.84 4.29 -4.54
N LEU A 246 6.84 4.86 -3.88
CA LEU A 246 6.02 5.96 -4.39
C LEU A 246 6.24 7.22 -3.54
N LEU A 247 5.88 8.36 -4.09
CA LEU A 247 6.03 9.64 -3.42
C LEU A 247 4.73 10.47 -3.46
N GLY A 248 4.56 11.34 -2.46
CA GLY A 248 3.42 12.25 -2.43
C GLY A 248 3.36 13.12 -1.18
N SER A 249 2.32 13.92 -1.08
CA SER A 249 1.98 14.69 0.11
C SER A 249 0.51 14.48 0.46
N ALA A 250 0.26 13.66 1.47
CA ALA A 250 -1.08 13.33 1.90
C ALA A 250 -1.87 14.58 2.34
N ALA A 251 -1.20 15.53 3.00
CA ALA A 251 -1.81 16.78 3.44
C ALA A 251 -2.28 17.68 2.26
N ARG A 252 -1.60 17.55 1.11
CA ARG A 252 -1.94 18.30 -0.12
C ARG A 252 -2.74 17.48 -1.11
N GLY A 253 -3.02 16.21 -0.81
CA GLY A 253 -3.68 15.27 -1.72
C GLY A 253 -2.83 14.84 -2.93
N GLN A 254 -1.53 15.13 -2.91
CA GLN A 254 -0.60 14.82 -4.00
C GLN A 254 -0.16 13.35 -3.95
N GLY A 255 -0.13 12.68 -5.11
CA GLY A 255 0.28 11.27 -5.22
C GLY A 255 -0.78 10.25 -4.78
N ILE A 256 -1.93 10.67 -4.23
CA ILE A 256 -2.95 9.77 -3.66
C ILE A 256 -3.60 8.89 -4.75
N LEU A 257 -3.95 9.46 -5.89
CA LEU A 257 -4.52 8.68 -7.00
C LEU A 257 -3.48 7.75 -7.65
N ALA A 258 -2.21 8.14 -7.68
CA ALA A 258 -1.13 7.27 -8.13
C ALA A 258 -0.97 6.08 -7.18
N LEU A 259 -0.97 6.31 -5.87
CA LEU A 259 -0.95 5.24 -4.86
C LEU A 259 -2.16 4.32 -5.00
N TRP A 260 -3.38 4.85 -5.17
CA TRP A 260 -4.58 4.03 -5.43
C TRP A 260 -4.44 3.17 -6.68
N LYS A 261 -3.88 3.73 -7.77
CA LYS A 261 -3.64 3.00 -9.01
C LYS A 261 -2.68 1.84 -8.80
N THR A 262 -1.54 2.09 -8.14
CA THR A 262 -0.57 1.06 -7.78
C THR A 262 -1.20 -0.01 -6.89
N MET A 263 -1.86 0.37 -5.80
CA MET A 263 -2.56 -0.58 -4.92
C MET A 263 -3.53 -1.48 -5.71
N ARG A 264 -4.29 -0.91 -6.62
CA ARG A 264 -5.29 -1.65 -7.40
C ARG A 264 -4.64 -2.69 -8.33
N HIS A 265 -3.47 -2.40 -8.86
CA HIS A 265 -2.78 -3.28 -9.80
C HIS A 265 -1.90 -4.31 -9.10
N ASP A 266 -1.22 -3.92 -8.03
CA ASP A 266 -0.09 -4.67 -7.48
C ASP A 266 -0.39 -5.35 -6.14
N VAL A 267 -1.46 -4.92 -5.41
CA VAL A 267 -1.86 -5.60 -4.16
C VAL A 267 -2.59 -6.90 -4.47
N PRO A 268 -2.15 -8.05 -3.94
CA PRO A 268 -2.86 -9.31 -4.08
C PRO A 268 -4.25 -9.26 -3.44
N ASP A 269 -5.18 -10.06 -3.94
CA ASP A 269 -6.48 -10.20 -3.30
C ASP A 269 -6.44 -11.19 -2.12
N ALA A 270 -7.57 -11.30 -1.41
CA ALA A 270 -7.68 -12.17 -0.24
C ALA A 270 -7.40 -13.65 -0.54
N ALA A 271 -7.73 -14.12 -1.73
CA ALA A 271 -7.52 -15.51 -2.13
C ALA A 271 -6.04 -15.77 -2.46
N GLU A 272 -5.40 -14.86 -3.19
CA GLU A 272 -3.97 -14.88 -3.48
C GLU A 272 -3.16 -14.86 -2.18
N THR A 273 -3.49 -13.94 -1.26
CA THR A 273 -2.81 -13.86 0.05
C THR A 273 -3.04 -15.10 0.90
N ALA A 274 -4.27 -15.65 0.92
CA ALA A 274 -4.58 -16.86 1.65
C ALA A 274 -3.76 -18.06 1.13
N ALA A 275 -3.62 -18.18 -0.19
CA ALA A 275 -2.79 -19.21 -0.81
C ALA A 275 -1.31 -19.07 -0.42
N HIS A 276 -0.74 -17.87 -0.46
CA HIS A 276 0.63 -17.59 -0.01
C HIS A 276 0.85 -17.91 1.46
N ARG A 277 -0.17 -17.72 2.31
CA ARG A 277 -0.14 -18.08 3.75
C ARG A 277 -0.39 -19.56 4.02
N GLY A 278 -0.54 -20.40 2.99
CA GLY A 278 -0.81 -21.84 3.12
C GLY A 278 -2.22 -22.15 3.60
N VAL A 279 -3.18 -21.24 3.47
CA VAL A 279 -4.58 -21.49 3.77
C VAL A 279 -5.16 -22.36 2.66
N GLY A 280 -5.28 -23.65 2.93
CA GLY A 280 -5.83 -24.61 1.98
C GLY A 280 -7.31 -24.38 1.68
N ALA A 281 -7.79 -24.95 0.57
CA ALA A 281 -9.20 -24.99 0.22
C ALA A 281 -9.99 -25.76 1.29
N GLY A 282 -11.26 -25.40 1.47
CA GLY A 282 -12.17 -26.09 2.43
C GLY A 282 -13.46 -25.32 2.61
N GLU A 283 -14.49 -26.02 3.07
CA GLU A 283 -15.83 -25.46 3.26
C GLU A 283 -15.98 -24.71 4.60
N VAL A 284 -15.17 -25.08 5.59
CA VAL A 284 -15.24 -24.48 6.93
C VAL A 284 -14.64 -23.07 6.90
N PRO A 285 -15.38 -22.03 7.31
CA PRO A 285 -14.85 -20.68 7.37
C PRO A 285 -13.65 -20.58 8.29
N LEU A 286 -12.58 -19.90 7.82
CA LEU A 286 -11.40 -19.56 8.60
C LEU A 286 -11.36 -18.06 8.82
N VAL A 287 -11.44 -17.65 10.08
CA VAL A 287 -11.41 -16.25 10.49
C VAL A 287 -10.28 -16.02 11.47
N GLN A 288 -9.43 -15.06 11.17
CA GLN A 288 -8.39 -14.58 12.05
C GLN A 288 -8.84 -13.31 12.77
N ILE A 289 -8.98 -13.38 14.10
CA ILE A 289 -9.25 -12.19 14.91
C ILE A 289 -7.96 -11.45 15.13
N PHE A 290 -7.95 -10.16 14.81
CA PHE A 290 -6.76 -9.31 14.94
C PHE A 290 -6.92 -8.15 15.93
N LYS A 291 -8.15 -7.83 16.33
CA LYS A 291 -8.43 -6.82 17.36
C LYS A 291 -9.70 -7.14 18.11
N THR A 292 -9.70 -6.95 19.43
CA THR A 292 -10.90 -7.04 20.26
C THR A 292 -11.03 -5.78 21.12
N VAL A 293 -12.19 -5.13 21.04
CA VAL A 293 -12.53 -3.95 21.83
C VAL A 293 -13.48 -4.38 22.95
N GLN A 294 -13.02 -4.26 24.20
CA GLN A 294 -13.77 -4.72 25.36
C GLN A 294 -15.05 -3.91 25.61
N ALA A 295 -15.02 -2.61 25.35
CA ALA A 295 -16.13 -1.68 25.61
C ALA A 295 -17.41 -1.95 24.81
N GLY A 296 -17.41 -2.85 23.85
CA GLY A 296 -18.57 -3.27 23.05
C GLY A 296 -18.62 -4.75 22.76
N LYS A 297 -17.71 -5.54 23.31
CA LYS A 297 -17.51 -6.98 22.98
C LYS A 297 -17.42 -7.18 21.46
N LEU A 298 -16.77 -6.26 20.76
CA LEU A 298 -16.60 -6.25 19.32
C LEU A 298 -15.21 -6.79 18.97
N SER A 299 -15.17 -7.79 18.10
CA SER A 299 -13.92 -8.30 17.54
C SER A 299 -13.87 -8.03 16.04
N TYR A 300 -12.70 -7.63 15.57
CA TYR A 300 -12.38 -7.44 14.16
C TYR A 300 -11.66 -8.69 13.66
N GLY A 301 -12.14 -9.24 12.56
CA GLY A 301 -11.58 -10.45 11.99
C GLY A 301 -11.41 -10.37 10.48
N ARG A 302 -10.37 -10.99 9.97
CA ARG A 302 -10.16 -11.25 8.55
C ARG A 302 -10.67 -12.63 8.22
N ILE A 303 -11.54 -12.72 7.21
CA ILE A 303 -11.98 -14.01 6.66
C ILE A 303 -10.98 -14.40 5.58
N TRP A 304 -10.26 -15.50 5.82
CA TRP A 304 -9.31 -16.06 4.86
C TRP A 304 -9.96 -17.10 3.95
N ARG A 305 -11.01 -17.76 4.42
CA ARG A 305 -11.71 -18.80 3.67
C ARG A 305 -13.17 -18.87 4.08
N GLY A 306 -14.04 -19.17 3.13
CA GLY A 306 -15.48 -19.39 3.37
C GLY A 306 -16.25 -18.09 3.58
N VAL A 307 -17.48 -18.23 4.05
CA VAL A 307 -18.41 -17.12 4.29
C VAL A 307 -18.95 -17.22 5.71
N LEU A 308 -18.97 -16.09 6.41
CA LEU A 308 -19.65 -15.97 7.70
C LEU A 308 -21.01 -15.35 7.51
N LEU A 309 -22.03 -16.09 7.90
CA LEU A 309 -23.41 -15.60 7.90
C LEU A 309 -23.75 -14.97 9.26
N ALA A 310 -24.65 -13.99 9.25
CA ALA A 310 -25.18 -13.42 10.48
C ALA A 310 -25.84 -14.51 11.35
N GLY A 311 -25.42 -14.61 12.61
CA GLY A 311 -25.90 -15.64 13.52
C GLY A 311 -25.06 -16.92 13.56
N THR A 312 -23.98 -17.03 12.77
CA THR A 312 -23.04 -18.14 12.89
C THR A 312 -22.41 -18.14 14.29
N SER A 313 -22.51 -19.25 15.02
CA SER A 313 -21.80 -19.44 16.29
C SER A 313 -20.46 -20.13 16.05
N SER A 314 -19.44 -19.78 16.82
CA SER A 314 -18.17 -20.50 16.82
C SER A 314 -18.33 -21.92 17.41
N ALA A 315 -17.50 -22.86 16.95
CA ALA A 315 -17.48 -24.22 17.48
C ALA A 315 -17.31 -24.26 19.00
N PRO A 316 -17.84 -25.27 19.68
CA PRO A 316 -17.60 -25.51 21.12
C PRO A 316 -16.09 -25.62 21.36
N GLY A 317 -15.54 -24.81 22.27
CA GLY A 317 -14.09 -24.76 22.55
C GLY A 317 -13.34 -23.59 21.93
N ALA A 318 -13.91 -22.85 21.00
CA ALA A 318 -13.33 -21.61 20.51
C ALA A 318 -13.26 -20.55 21.63
N PRO A 319 -12.23 -19.69 21.68
CA PRO A 319 -12.14 -18.62 22.67
C PRO A 319 -13.42 -17.80 22.72
N ARG A 320 -13.84 -17.37 23.91
CA ARG A 320 -15.08 -16.58 24.12
C ARG A 320 -15.18 -15.34 23.23
N ALA A 321 -14.06 -14.81 22.76
CA ALA A 321 -13.96 -13.71 21.81
C ALA A 321 -14.68 -13.98 20.47
N CYS A 322 -14.76 -15.24 20.03
CA CYS A 322 -15.46 -15.63 18.80
C CYS A 322 -16.99 -15.77 18.94
N ARG A 323 -17.53 -15.68 20.17
CA ARG A 323 -18.96 -16.01 20.42
C ARG A 323 -19.95 -14.88 20.15
N GLN A 324 -19.47 -13.65 19.94
CA GLN A 324 -20.36 -12.51 19.74
C GLN A 324 -19.87 -11.61 18.60
N MET A 325 -19.97 -12.10 17.38
CA MET A 325 -20.00 -11.19 16.23
C MET A 325 -21.36 -10.49 16.23
N SER A 326 -21.39 -9.19 16.49
CA SER A 326 -22.63 -8.43 16.48
C SER A 326 -23.29 -8.50 15.10
N ARG A 327 -24.63 -8.56 15.05
CA ARG A 327 -25.43 -8.55 13.81
C ARG A 327 -25.12 -7.38 12.88
N GLN A 328 -24.46 -6.33 13.38
CA GLN A 328 -24.04 -5.15 12.59
C GLN A 328 -22.75 -5.37 11.81
N ALA A 329 -21.84 -6.25 12.24
CA ALA A 329 -20.60 -6.55 11.52
C ALA A 329 -20.80 -7.50 10.33
N CYS A 330 -21.92 -8.23 10.31
CA CYS A 330 -22.29 -9.15 9.22
C CYS A 330 -23.19 -8.54 8.12
N ARG A 331 -23.45 -7.23 8.16
CA ARG A 331 -24.18 -6.59 7.06
C ARG A 331 -23.21 -6.35 5.90
N SER A 332 -23.34 -7.22 4.91
CA SER A 332 -22.93 -7.10 3.51
C SER A 332 -21.46 -6.69 3.28
N TYR A 333 -20.62 -7.68 3.20
CA TYR A 333 -19.45 -7.60 2.35
C TYR A 333 -19.37 -8.84 1.47
#